data_027293076bfb6cd477e81369c8fb1b27
#
_entry.id   027293076bfb6cd477e81369c8fb1b27
#
_cell.length_a   1.000
_cell.length_b   1.000
_cell.length_c   1.000
_cell.angle_alpha   90.00
_cell.angle_beta   90.00
_cell.angle_gamma   90.00
#
_symmetry.space_group_name_H-M   'P 1'
#
loop_
_entity.id
_entity.type
_entity.pdbx_description
1 polymer ?
#
loop_
_entity_poly.entity_id
_entity_poly.type
_entity_poly.pdbx_seq_one_letter_code
_entity_poly.pdbx_strand_id
1 'polypeptide(L)'
;MKAKEKNKNIKFGCYIYQDSLEYKDILRITLECEQLGYDSVWLKDNFIPWIQDYISFNSNTDNNNSSELNRQEKYQEQNQEQHYKQKPTERMMLECWTTLSSLVSVTAKIRLGAILVNLYRNPAIVAKMVSTLDFISNGRLDIGLSAGWYEREAHAYGVAFPAGSVRVEMLEESVIILRQMLSAENENENENGKISFKGRYFNISNTECNPKPIQKPHIPIWIGGSGKKTLKVVAKYADGWNYGLCSYNEYAEKLSVLKNYCHSNNNTELGSRNYDDIIKAWHGILILGLDETELRNRNTNISDKKGIERDSKLVIAGTPKTILREIKRYLDIGVTYFTVCFPDLPNSRSLQLFAEHIIRHFRNGE
;
A
#
# COMPACT_ATOMS: atom_id res chain seq x y z
N MET A 1 -9.05 -19.04 -25.58
CA MET A 1 -8.94 -19.60 -24.22
C MET A 1 -7.97 -18.81 -23.35
N LYS A 2 -6.75 -18.47 -23.77
CA LYS A 2 -5.75 -17.73 -22.94
C LYS A 2 -6.18 -16.34 -22.45
N ALA A 3 -7.03 -15.60 -23.16
CA ALA A 3 -7.50 -14.27 -22.72
C ALA A 3 -8.56 -14.34 -21.59
N LYS A 4 -9.43 -15.37 -21.60
CA LYS A 4 -10.44 -15.58 -20.53
C LYS A 4 -9.84 -16.06 -19.22
N GLU A 5 -8.70 -16.77 -19.25
CA GLU A 5 -7.99 -17.20 -18.03
C GLU A 5 -7.22 -16.03 -17.36
N LYS A 6 -6.66 -15.10 -18.17
CA LYS A 6 -5.98 -13.90 -17.64
C LYS A 6 -6.90 -12.97 -16.87
N ASN A 7 -8.17 -12.86 -17.24
CA ASN A 7 -9.14 -11.97 -16.57
C ASN A 7 -9.60 -12.49 -15.19
N LYS A 8 -9.46 -13.79 -14.89
CA LYS A 8 -9.91 -14.37 -13.62
C LYS A 8 -9.06 -14.00 -12.40
N ASN A 9 -7.85 -13.49 -12.60
CA ASN A 9 -6.90 -13.20 -11.52
C ASN A 9 -6.71 -11.71 -11.21
N ILE A 10 -7.49 -10.82 -11.85
CA ILE A 10 -7.39 -9.38 -11.57
C ILE A 10 -8.09 -9.07 -10.26
N LYS A 11 -7.39 -8.35 -9.37
CA LYS A 11 -7.88 -7.94 -8.06
C LYS A 11 -8.04 -6.43 -7.96
N PHE A 12 -9.12 -6.02 -7.31
CA PHE A 12 -9.44 -4.61 -7.07
C PHE A 12 -9.63 -4.35 -5.58
N GLY A 13 -8.78 -3.49 -5.03
CA GLY A 13 -8.88 -3.04 -3.65
C GLY A 13 -9.22 -1.56 -3.56
N CYS A 14 -9.95 -1.17 -2.53
CA CYS A 14 -10.13 0.21 -2.15
C CYS A 14 -9.03 0.59 -1.14
N TYR A 15 -8.24 1.62 -1.44
CA TYR A 15 -7.28 2.18 -0.50
C TYR A 15 -7.91 3.39 0.19
N ILE A 16 -8.28 3.23 1.45
CA ILE A 16 -8.89 4.30 2.23
C ILE A 16 -7.77 5.14 2.84
N TYR A 17 -7.71 6.40 2.43
CA TYR A 17 -6.92 7.40 3.13
C TYR A 17 -7.75 7.90 4.31
N GLN A 18 -7.26 7.61 5.54
CA GLN A 18 -7.98 7.92 6.78
C GLN A 18 -8.01 9.42 7.11
N ASP A 19 -7.33 10.23 6.28
CA ASP A 19 -7.22 11.69 6.43
C ASP A 19 -8.61 12.33 6.59
N SER A 20 -8.89 12.86 7.78
CA SER A 20 -10.14 13.55 8.13
C SER A 20 -11.42 12.69 8.03
N LEU A 21 -11.29 11.35 8.06
CA LEU A 21 -12.43 10.44 8.11
C LEU A 21 -12.71 9.98 9.54
N GLU A 22 -13.98 9.98 9.92
CA GLU A 22 -14.43 9.37 11.16
C GLU A 22 -14.49 7.84 11.03
N TYR A 23 -14.38 7.13 12.15
CA TYR A 23 -14.47 5.66 12.13
C TYR A 23 -15.76 5.15 11.48
N LYS A 24 -16.89 5.80 11.72
CA LYS A 24 -18.18 5.43 11.11
C LYS A 24 -18.13 5.47 9.58
N ASP A 25 -17.37 6.42 8.99
CA ASP A 25 -17.22 6.52 7.54
C ASP A 25 -16.33 5.39 7.01
N ILE A 26 -15.20 5.14 7.66
CA ILE A 26 -14.29 4.03 7.29
C ILE A 26 -15.02 2.69 7.37
N LEU A 27 -15.79 2.45 8.44
CA LEU A 27 -16.61 1.26 8.62
C LEU A 27 -17.64 1.12 7.49
N ARG A 28 -18.42 2.16 7.22
CA ARG A 28 -19.42 2.17 6.17
C ARG A 28 -18.81 1.88 4.80
N ILE A 29 -17.70 2.57 4.45
CA ILE A 29 -16.99 2.37 3.18
C ILE A 29 -16.48 0.94 3.07
N THR A 30 -15.94 0.37 4.15
CA THR A 30 -15.43 -1.01 4.16
C THR A 30 -16.53 -2.03 3.91
N LEU A 31 -17.68 -1.89 4.57
CA LEU A 31 -18.84 -2.76 4.36
C LEU A 31 -19.44 -2.60 2.97
N GLU A 32 -19.46 -1.38 2.45
CA GLU A 32 -19.89 -1.10 1.08
C GLU A 32 -18.96 -1.73 0.04
N CYS A 33 -17.64 -1.68 0.24
CA CYS A 33 -16.66 -2.39 -0.60
C CYS A 33 -16.93 -3.91 -0.61
N GLU A 34 -17.21 -4.49 0.55
CA GLU A 34 -17.54 -5.92 0.65
C GLU A 34 -18.80 -6.27 -0.14
N GLN A 35 -19.85 -5.46 -0.03
CA GLN A 35 -21.10 -5.65 -0.75
C GLN A 35 -20.96 -5.47 -2.26
N LEU A 36 -20.14 -4.53 -2.69
CA LEU A 36 -19.90 -4.20 -4.10
C LEU A 36 -18.91 -5.16 -4.79
N GLY A 37 -18.30 -6.09 -4.05
CA GLY A 37 -17.43 -7.12 -4.60
C GLY A 37 -15.98 -6.66 -4.83
N TYR A 38 -15.51 -5.67 -4.10
CA TYR A 38 -14.06 -5.40 -3.99
C TYR A 38 -13.36 -6.60 -3.35
N ASP A 39 -12.13 -6.88 -3.78
CA ASP A 39 -11.33 -7.96 -3.22
C ASP A 39 -10.72 -7.59 -1.86
N SER A 40 -10.45 -6.31 -1.64
CA SER A 40 -9.80 -5.84 -0.40
C SER A 40 -10.06 -4.38 -0.07
N VAL A 41 -9.83 -4.06 1.20
CA VAL A 41 -9.68 -2.68 1.69
C VAL A 41 -8.30 -2.54 2.31
N TRP A 42 -7.60 -1.43 2.01
CA TRP A 42 -6.28 -1.11 2.51
C TRP A 42 -6.28 0.18 3.30
N LEU A 43 -5.56 0.20 4.40
CA LEU A 43 -5.33 1.39 5.22
C LEU A 43 -3.86 1.81 5.19
N LYS A 44 -3.60 3.08 5.51
CA LYS A 44 -2.26 3.65 5.60
C LYS A 44 -1.76 3.66 7.03
N ASP A 45 -0.47 3.41 7.19
CA ASP A 45 0.23 3.48 8.48
C ASP A 45 0.88 4.85 8.68
N ASN A 46 0.03 5.89 8.72
CA ASN A 46 0.41 7.25 9.07
C ASN A 46 -0.34 7.68 10.32
N PHE A 47 0.22 8.65 11.07
CA PHE A 47 -0.36 9.21 12.30
C PHE A 47 -0.88 10.62 12.10
N ILE A 48 -0.42 11.31 11.06
CA ILE A 48 -0.87 12.64 10.68
C ILE A 48 -1.30 12.68 9.23
N PRO A 49 -2.32 13.51 8.85
CA PRO A 49 -2.73 13.70 7.48
C PRO A 49 -1.56 14.18 6.62
N TRP A 50 -1.39 13.62 5.42
CA TRP A 50 -0.22 13.86 4.59
C TRP A 50 -0.51 14.07 3.11
N ILE A 51 -1.74 13.78 2.66
CA ILE A 51 -2.02 13.74 1.22
C ILE A 51 -1.77 15.10 0.53
N GLN A 52 -2.12 16.20 1.20
CA GLN A 52 -1.85 17.54 0.69
C GLN A 52 -0.34 17.82 0.64
N ASP A 53 0.40 17.38 1.67
CA ASP A 53 1.84 17.50 1.74
C ASP A 53 2.51 16.73 0.58
N TYR A 54 2.05 15.52 0.32
CA TYR A 54 2.59 14.68 -0.75
C TYR A 54 2.32 15.27 -2.15
N ILE A 55 1.12 15.80 -2.39
CA ILE A 55 0.76 16.41 -3.66
C ILE A 55 1.61 17.66 -3.90
N SER A 56 1.72 18.54 -2.91
CA SER A 56 2.53 19.75 -3.00
C SER A 56 4.01 19.44 -3.22
N PHE A 57 4.55 18.41 -2.57
CA PHE A 57 5.92 17.96 -2.77
C PHE A 57 6.17 17.51 -4.22
N ASN A 58 5.27 16.71 -4.80
CA ASN A 58 5.47 16.18 -6.15
C ASN A 58 5.15 17.18 -7.27
N SER A 59 4.28 18.18 -7.05
CA SER A 59 4.03 19.25 -8.02
C SER A 59 5.21 20.21 -8.17
N ASN A 60 6.04 20.34 -7.14
CA ASN A 60 7.22 21.21 -7.16
C ASN A 60 8.48 20.54 -7.75
N THR A 61 8.46 19.26 -8.07
CA THR A 61 9.62 18.54 -8.63
C THR A 61 9.87 18.84 -10.12
N ASP A 62 8.92 19.42 -10.83
CA ASP A 62 9.07 19.77 -12.26
C ASP A 62 9.83 21.07 -12.51
N ASN A 63 10.12 21.86 -11.47
CA ASN A 63 10.89 23.11 -11.59
C ASN A 63 12.14 23.11 -10.69
N ASN A 64 13.29 22.91 -11.35
CA ASN A 64 14.65 23.27 -10.93
C ASN A 64 15.51 22.33 -10.08
N ASN A 65 16.74 22.21 -10.55
CA ASN A 65 18.06 21.80 -10.08
C ASN A 65 18.51 22.20 -8.64
N SER A 66 17.63 22.24 -7.64
CA SER A 66 18.00 22.43 -6.25
C SER A 66 18.10 21.09 -5.51
N SER A 67 19.12 20.93 -4.66
CA SER A 67 19.36 19.70 -3.89
C SER A 67 18.12 19.29 -3.07
N GLU A 68 17.89 17.99 -2.96
CA GLU A 68 16.75 17.38 -2.22
C GLU A 68 16.62 17.91 -0.78
N LEU A 69 17.75 18.20 -0.12
CA LEU A 69 17.82 18.75 1.24
C LEU A 69 17.23 20.16 1.35
N ASN A 70 17.59 21.07 0.45
CA ASN A 70 17.08 22.46 0.47
C ASN A 70 15.57 22.55 0.13
N ARG A 71 15.02 21.53 -0.54
CA ARG A 71 13.58 21.44 -0.83
C ARG A 71 12.80 20.97 0.37
N GLN A 72 13.32 20.00 1.13
CA GLN A 72 12.69 19.51 2.34
C GLN A 72 12.61 20.59 3.42
N GLU A 73 13.66 21.38 3.62
CA GLU A 73 13.68 22.47 4.61
C GLU A 73 12.69 23.59 4.27
N LYS A 74 12.68 24.08 3.04
CA LYS A 74 11.74 25.12 2.58
C LYS A 74 10.28 24.66 2.63
N TYR A 75 10.04 23.37 2.34
CA TYR A 75 8.73 22.77 2.40
C TYR A 75 8.24 22.63 3.85
N GLN A 76 9.14 22.31 4.78
CA GLN A 76 8.81 22.19 6.20
C GLN A 76 8.40 23.55 6.82
N GLU A 77 9.07 24.64 6.46
CA GLU A 77 8.74 25.98 6.97
C GLU A 77 7.40 26.51 6.46
N GLN A 78 7.12 26.37 5.16
CA GLN A 78 5.88 26.89 4.55
C GLN A 78 4.62 26.14 4.96
N ASN A 79 4.70 24.83 5.23
CA ASN A 79 3.53 24.04 5.60
C ASN A 79 3.27 23.98 7.09
N GLN A 80 4.22 24.28 7.96
CA GLN A 80 3.97 24.41 9.40
C GLN A 80 2.87 25.44 9.70
N GLU A 81 2.92 26.61 9.10
CA GLU A 81 1.90 27.65 9.34
C GLU A 81 0.51 27.31 8.82
N GLN A 82 0.40 26.62 7.68
CA GLN A 82 -0.89 26.23 7.12
C GLN A 82 -1.56 25.10 7.92
N HIS A 83 -0.80 24.14 8.42
CA HIS A 83 -1.32 23.06 9.26
C HIS A 83 -1.89 23.54 10.60
N TYR A 84 -1.34 24.62 11.18
CA TYR A 84 -1.86 25.18 12.43
C TYR A 84 -3.18 25.94 12.26
N LYS A 85 -3.55 26.31 11.02
CA LYS A 85 -4.80 27.05 10.72
C LYS A 85 -6.01 26.13 10.52
N GLN A 86 -5.81 24.82 10.33
CA GLN A 86 -6.90 23.85 10.17
C GLN A 86 -7.56 23.50 11.51
N LYS A 87 -8.87 23.26 11.48
CA LYS A 87 -9.60 22.79 12.67
C LYS A 87 -9.08 21.41 13.09
N PRO A 88 -9.09 21.07 14.39
CA PRO A 88 -8.65 19.75 14.87
C PRO A 88 -9.33 18.56 14.17
N THR A 89 -10.60 18.69 13.81
CA THR A 89 -11.36 17.67 13.07
C THR A 89 -10.87 17.48 11.62
N GLU A 90 -10.28 18.51 11.01
CA GLU A 90 -9.71 18.46 9.67
C GLU A 90 -8.32 17.78 9.64
N ARG A 91 -7.75 17.53 10.82
CA ARG A 91 -6.44 16.88 11.01
C ARG A 91 -6.56 15.49 11.66
N MET A 92 -7.78 14.97 11.77
CA MET A 92 -7.99 13.65 12.35
C MET A 92 -7.37 12.57 11.46
N MET A 93 -6.62 11.68 12.06
CA MET A 93 -6.04 10.49 11.43
C MET A 93 -6.17 9.32 12.41
N LEU A 94 -6.96 8.32 12.07
CA LEU A 94 -7.10 7.12 12.89
C LEU A 94 -5.88 6.22 12.68
N GLU A 95 -5.33 5.69 13.79
CA GLU A 95 -4.18 4.79 13.74
C GLU A 95 -4.53 3.50 12.99
N CYS A 96 -3.63 3.12 12.08
CA CYS A 96 -3.86 2.09 11.08
C CYS A 96 -4.21 0.73 11.69
N TRP A 97 -3.37 0.22 12.58
CA TRP A 97 -3.51 -1.15 13.09
C TRP A 97 -4.74 -1.31 13.99
N THR A 98 -5.01 -0.32 14.84
CA THR A 98 -6.20 -0.28 15.70
C THR A 98 -7.47 -0.26 14.86
N THR A 99 -7.49 0.58 13.82
CA THR A 99 -8.63 0.66 12.90
C THR A 99 -8.81 -0.66 12.12
N LEU A 100 -7.72 -1.21 11.58
CA LEU A 100 -7.75 -2.49 10.83
C LEU A 100 -8.29 -3.63 11.71
N SER A 101 -7.85 -3.70 12.97
CA SER A 101 -8.29 -4.71 13.92
C SER A 101 -9.80 -4.63 14.19
N SER A 102 -10.35 -3.43 14.28
CA SER A 102 -11.79 -3.25 14.45
C SER A 102 -12.59 -3.68 13.23
N LEU A 103 -12.08 -3.42 12.01
CA LEU A 103 -12.74 -3.79 10.75
C LEU A 103 -12.77 -5.31 10.54
N VAL A 104 -11.75 -6.03 10.99
CA VAL A 104 -11.69 -7.50 10.89
C VAL A 104 -12.90 -8.16 11.54
N SER A 105 -13.34 -7.66 12.70
CA SER A 105 -14.43 -8.24 13.48
C SER A 105 -15.83 -8.04 12.88
N VAL A 106 -15.98 -7.04 11.99
CA VAL A 106 -17.27 -6.63 11.41
C VAL A 106 -17.42 -6.97 9.94
N THR A 107 -16.38 -7.52 9.32
CA THR A 107 -16.37 -7.97 7.92
C THR A 107 -16.30 -9.51 7.84
N ALA A 108 -16.82 -10.10 6.75
CA ALA A 108 -16.90 -11.55 6.61
C ALA A 108 -16.07 -12.12 5.43
N LYS A 109 -15.93 -11.38 4.34
CA LYS A 109 -15.35 -11.88 3.07
C LYS A 109 -14.20 -11.05 2.56
N ILE A 110 -14.29 -9.72 2.68
CA ILE A 110 -13.30 -8.80 2.13
C ILE A 110 -11.95 -8.98 2.83
N ARG A 111 -10.88 -8.95 2.06
CA ARG A 111 -9.54 -8.95 2.62
C ARG A 111 -9.21 -7.57 3.17
N LEU A 112 -8.43 -7.53 4.22
CA LEU A 112 -8.03 -6.30 4.90
C LEU A 112 -6.52 -6.18 4.87
N GLY A 113 -6.01 -5.05 4.41
CA GLY A 113 -4.59 -4.85 4.20
C GLY A 113 -4.03 -3.55 4.78
N ALA A 114 -2.74 -3.56 5.04
CA ALA A 114 -1.98 -2.37 5.37
C ALA A 114 -0.52 -2.50 4.90
N ILE A 115 0.08 -1.37 4.49
CA ILE A 115 1.52 -1.26 4.30
C ILE A 115 2.08 -0.50 5.52
N LEU A 116 2.68 -1.23 6.44
CA LEU A 116 3.21 -0.69 7.69
C LEU A 116 4.56 0.01 7.46
N VAL A 117 4.77 1.09 8.18
CA VAL A 117 6.09 1.75 8.23
C VAL A 117 7.00 0.99 9.20
N ASN A 118 8.07 0.43 8.66
CA ASN A 118 8.99 -0.45 9.39
C ASN A 118 9.64 0.18 10.63
N LEU A 119 9.69 1.51 10.69
CA LEU A 119 10.32 2.24 11.80
C LEU A 119 9.46 2.31 13.07
N TYR A 120 8.15 2.15 12.94
CA TYR A 120 7.23 2.43 14.05
C TYR A 120 7.05 1.27 15.02
N ARG A 121 7.42 0.04 14.63
CA ARG A 121 7.19 -1.15 15.46
C ARG A 121 8.32 -2.16 15.31
N ASN A 122 8.64 -2.86 16.39
CA ASN A 122 9.56 -3.99 16.33
C ASN A 122 8.98 -5.12 15.46
N PRO A 123 9.76 -5.70 14.51
CA PRO A 123 9.25 -6.69 13.56
C PRO A 123 8.71 -7.97 14.19
N ALA A 124 9.27 -8.42 15.32
CA ALA A 124 8.74 -9.60 16.02
C ALA A 124 7.37 -9.32 16.67
N ILE A 125 7.17 -8.09 17.18
CA ILE A 125 5.87 -7.65 17.68
C ILE A 125 4.89 -7.55 16.52
N VAL A 126 5.29 -7.00 15.38
CA VAL A 126 4.48 -6.96 14.15
C VAL A 126 4.07 -8.37 13.73
N ALA A 127 5.00 -9.33 13.69
CA ALA A 127 4.67 -10.71 13.35
C ALA A 127 3.60 -11.30 14.29
N LYS A 128 3.70 -11.04 15.59
CA LYS A 128 2.71 -11.48 16.58
C LYS A 128 1.35 -10.83 16.36
N MET A 129 1.32 -9.52 16.09
CA MET A 129 0.09 -8.79 15.78
C MET A 129 -0.57 -9.33 14.50
N VAL A 130 0.22 -9.56 13.46
CA VAL A 130 -0.20 -10.08 12.16
C VAL A 130 -0.76 -11.50 12.28
N SER A 131 -0.06 -12.40 12.95
CA SER A 131 -0.51 -13.78 13.19
C SER A 131 -1.85 -13.82 13.95
N THR A 132 -1.99 -12.96 14.98
CA THR A 132 -3.23 -12.86 15.74
C THR A 132 -4.39 -12.38 14.86
N LEU A 133 -4.18 -11.34 14.06
CA LEU A 133 -5.22 -10.76 13.21
C LEU A 133 -5.57 -11.68 12.03
N ASP A 134 -4.61 -12.43 11.50
CA ASP A 134 -4.85 -13.46 10.50
C ASP A 134 -5.78 -14.56 11.05
N PHE A 135 -5.53 -15.00 12.29
CA PHE A 135 -6.36 -15.97 12.99
C PHE A 135 -7.79 -15.44 13.21
N ILE A 136 -7.95 -14.21 13.72
CA ILE A 136 -9.25 -13.59 13.95
C ILE A 136 -10.01 -13.38 12.64
N SER A 137 -9.31 -12.98 11.57
CA SER A 137 -9.91 -12.72 10.25
C SER A 137 -10.23 -13.99 9.46
N ASN A 138 -9.83 -15.17 9.95
CA ASN A 138 -9.88 -16.43 9.21
C ASN A 138 -9.12 -16.35 7.87
N GLY A 139 -7.87 -15.85 7.89
CA GLY A 139 -6.97 -15.83 6.73
C GLY A 139 -7.25 -14.71 5.71
N ARG A 140 -7.92 -13.62 6.11
CA ARG A 140 -8.24 -12.50 5.23
C ARG A 140 -7.28 -11.31 5.34
N LEU A 141 -6.15 -11.48 5.99
CA LEU A 141 -5.18 -10.40 6.18
C LEU A 141 -4.15 -10.34 5.04
N ASP A 142 -3.88 -9.14 4.54
CA ASP A 142 -2.75 -8.81 3.68
C ASP A 142 -1.84 -7.82 4.42
N ILE A 143 -0.57 -8.13 4.54
CA ILE A 143 0.36 -7.27 5.27
C ILE A 143 1.58 -6.93 4.45
N GLY A 144 1.96 -5.66 4.48
CA GLY A 144 3.15 -5.17 3.83
C GLY A 144 4.01 -4.32 4.75
N LEU A 145 5.23 -4.11 4.31
CA LEU A 145 6.19 -3.23 4.95
C LEU A 145 6.73 -2.20 3.95
N SER A 146 7.09 -1.03 4.45
CA SER A 146 7.83 0.00 3.73
C SER A 146 8.96 0.56 4.59
N ALA A 147 9.98 1.09 3.95
CA ALA A 147 11.12 1.71 4.67
C ALA A 147 10.76 3.04 5.37
N GLY A 148 9.58 3.57 5.13
CA GLY A 148 9.18 4.90 5.58
C GLY A 148 9.74 6.01 4.68
N TRP A 149 9.00 7.10 4.57
CA TRP A 149 9.36 8.27 3.74
C TRP A 149 9.08 9.60 4.45
N TYR A 150 8.19 9.61 5.43
CA TYR A 150 7.68 10.84 6.06
C TYR A 150 8.44 11.17 7.34
N GLU A 151 9.59 11.82 7.17
CA GLU A 151 10.52 12.17 8.24
C GLU A 151 9.89 13.04 9.33
N ARG A 152 9.08 14.03 8.92
CA ARG A 152 8.39 14.93 9.84
C ARG A 152 7.49 14.16 10.82
N GLU A 153 6.74 13.18 10.34
CA GLU A 153 5.89 12.35 11.19
C GLU A 153 6.71 11.53 12.18
N ALA A 154 7.77 10.88 11.70
CA ALA A 154 8.66 10.09 12.55
C ALA A 154 9.23 10.95 13.70
N HIS A 155 9.76 12.13 13.39
CA HIS A 155 10.31 13.05 14.41
C HIS A 155 9.23 13.55 15.36
N ALA A 156 8.02 13.87 14.88
CA ALA A 156 6.91 14.34 15.71
C ALA A 156 6.49 13.32 16.78
N TYR A 157 6.65 12.02 16.45
CA TYR A 157 6.35 10.91 17.39
C TYR A 157 7.60 10.36 18.10
N GLY A 158 8.74 11.04 18.02
CA GLY A 158 9.97 10.63 18.69
C GLY A 158 10.62 9.40 18.11
N VAL A 159 10.27 9.04 16.86
CA VAL A 159 10.84 7.89 16.15
C VAL A 159 12.07 8.32 15.37
N ALA A 160 13.18 7.58 15.53
CA ALA A 160 14.40 7.82 14.77
C ALA A 160 14.16 7.63 13.27
N PHE A 161 14.70 8.55 12.45
CA PHE A 161 14.59 8.50 11.00
C PHE A 161 16.00 8.46 10.37
N PRO A 162 16.67 7.32 10.35
CA PRO A 162 18.00 7.18 9.81
C PRO A 162 18.02 7.33 8.29
N ALA A 163 19.22 7.45 7.71
CA ALA A 163 19.41 7.57 6.26
C ALA A 163 18.64 6.49 5.48
N GLY A 164 18.14 6.81 4.30
CA GLY A 164 17.29 5.91 3.51
C GLY A 164 17.89 4.54 3.24
N SER A 165 19.23 4.45 3.08
CA SER A 165 19.92 3.18 2.93
C SER A 165 19.81 2.29 4.18
N VAL A 166 19.93 2.89 5.37
CA VAL A 166 19.80 2.19 6.67
C VAL A 166 18.36 1.74 6.86
N ARG A 167 17.37 2.58 6.54
CA ARG A 167 15.95 2.20 6.62
C ARG A 167 15.60 1.00 5.74
N VAL A 168 16.23 0.89 4.56
CA VAL A 168 16.02 -0.27 3.68
C VAL A 168 16.74 -1.52 4.20
N GLU A 169 17.92 -1.39 4.84
CA GLU A 169 18.58 -2.52 5.51
C GLU A 169 17.72 -3.02 6.70
N MET A 170 17.16 -2.10 7.50
CA MET A 170 16.20 -2.45 8.57
C MET A 170 14.93 -3.12 8.00
N LEU A 171 14.42 -2.66 6.85
CA LEU A 171 13.30 -3.29 6.16
C LEU A 171 13.64 -4.73 5.75
N GLU A 172 14.82 -4.98 5.19
CA GLU A 172 15.25 -6.34 4.79
C GLU A 172 15.28 -7.29 6.00
N GLU A 173 15.87 -6.89 7.12
CA GLU A 173 15.87 -7.70 8.35
C GLU A 173 14.45 -7.95 8.86
N SER A 174 13.59 -6.94 8.84
CA SER A 174 12.20 -7.09 9.28
C SER A 174 11.40 -8.05 8.41
N VAL A 175 11.58 -8.01 7.09
CA VAL A 175 10.94 -8.97 6.17
C VAL A 175 11.42 -10.39 6.46
N ILE A 176 12.70 -10.60 6.71
CA ILE A 176 13.25 -11.92 7.06
C ILE A 176 12.62 -12.43 8.36
N ILE A 177 12.54 -11.58 9.40
CA ILE A 177 11.92 -11.91 10.68
C ILE A 177 10.45 -12.28 10.50
N LEU A 178 9.68 -11.48 9.74
CA LEU A 178 8.28 -11.77 9.48
C LEU A 178 8.12 -13.11 8.73
N ARG A 179 8.93 -13.36 7.71
CA ARG A 179 8.88 -14.64 6.97
C ARG A 179 9.14 -15.84 7.90
N GLN A 180 10.12 -15.74 8.76
CA GLN A 180 10.43 -16.79 9.73
C GLN A 180 9.28 -16.99 10.72
N MET A 181 8.74 -15.93 11.29
CA MET A 181 7.72 -16.00 12.33
C MET A 181 6.31 -16.34 11.79
N LEU A 182 6.00 -15.93 10.56
CA LEU A 182 4.69 -16.11 9.93
C LEU A 182 4.61 -17.34 9.02
N SER A 183 5.66 -18.16 8.93
CA SER A 183 5.61 -19.43 8.23
C SER A 183 4.72 -20.42 9.01
N ALA A 184 3.91 -21.16 8.26
CA ALA A 184 3.06 -22.19 8.83
C ALA A 184 3.84 -23.47 9.20
N GLU A 185 4.89 -23.75 8.44
CA GLU A 185 5.84 -24.83 8.66
C GLU A 185 7.22 -24.19 8.76
N ASN A 186 7.78 -24.16 9.96
CA ASN A 186 9.00 -23.40 10.23
C ASN A 186 10.20 -24.32 10.32
N GLU A 187 10.95 -24.46 9.23
CA GLU A 187 12.25 -25.13 9.21
C GLU A 187 13.30 -24.41 10.10
N ASN A 188 13.04 -23.15 10.48
CA ASN A 188 13.92 -22.33 11.32
C ASN A 188 13.55 -22.37 12.81
N GLU A 189 12.54 -23.13 13.19
CA GLU A 189 12.23 -23.38 14.61
C GLU A 189 13.26 -24.34 15.19
N ASN A 190 13.77 -24.00 16.38
CA ASN A 190 14.56 -24.97 17.13
C ASN A 190 13.66 -26.15 17.60
N GLU A 191 14.27 -27.17 18.24
CA GLU A 191 13.56 -28.37 18.75
C GLU A 191 12.36 -28.03 19.66
N ASN A 192 12.28 -26.79 20.17
CA ASN A 192 11.19 -26.30 21.03
C ASN A 192 10.19 -25.38 20.27
N GLY A 193 10.24 -25.31 18.96
CA GLY A 193 9.35 -24.44 18.16
C GLY A 193 9.64 -22.93 18.30
N LYS A 194 10.88 -22.56 18.67
CA LYS A 194 11.28 -21.17 18.91
C LYS A 194 12.19 -20.63 17.81
N ILE A 195 12.05 -19.34 17.52
CA ILE A 195 12.78 -18.62 16.48
C ILE A 195 13.77 -17.67 17.12
N SER A 196 14.97 -17.63 16.56
CA SER A 196 16.00 -16.65 16.91
C SER A 196 16.54 -15.99 15.65
N PHE A 197 16.77 -14.68 15.71
CA PHE A 197 17.38 -13.91 14.63
C PHE A 197 18.42 -12.95 15.21
N LYS A 198 19.61 -12.91 14.62
CA LYS A 198 20.67 -11.98 14.98
C LYS A 198 21.08 -11.18 13.76
N GLY A 199 20.58 -9.94 13.66
CA GLY A 199 20.91 -9.00 12.62
C GLY A 199 21.77 -7.84 13.11
N ARG A 200 21.93 -6.85 12.25
CA ARG A 200 22.61 -5.59 12.59
C ARG A 200 21.69 -4.66 13.39
N TYR A 201 20.42 -4.67 13.08
CA TYR A 201 19.42 -3.74 13.65
C TYR A 201 18.46 -4.42 14.62
N PHE A 202 18.15 -5.70 14.39
CA PHE A 202 17.23 -6.45 15.25
C PHE A 202 17.88 -7.73 15.78
N ASN A 203 17.65 -7.98 17.06
CA ASN A 203 18.04 -9.21 17.72
C ASN A 203 16.83 -9.82 18.42
N ILE A 204 16.50 -11.06 18.08
CA ILE A 204 15.38 -11.81 18.62
C ILE A 204 15.92 -13.13 19.14
N SER A 205 15.52 -13.50 20.33
CA SER A 205 16.02 -14.72 20.99
C SER A 205 14.87 -15.55 21.51
N ASN A 206 14.82 -16.82 21.06
CA ASN A 206 13.87 -17.82 21.54
C ASN A 206 12.41 -17.35 21.57
N THR A 207 11.97 -16.62 20.52
CA THR A 207 10.60 -16.09 20.44
C THR A 207 9.65 -17.11 19.84
N GLU A 208 8.37 -17.01 20.22
CA GLU A 208 7.30 -17.85 19.72
C GLU A 208 6.27 -16.98 18.97
N CYS A 209 5.71 -17.53 17.88
CA CYS A 209 4.62 -16.91 17.14
C CYS A 209 3.42 -17.86 17.09
N ASN A 210 2.59 -17.80 18.11
CA ASN A 210 1.34 -18.53 18.24
C ASN A 210 0.19 -17.54 18.50
N PRO A 211 -1.02 -17.69 17.87
CA PRO A 211 -1.37 -18.75 16.94
C PRO A 211 -0.52 -18.74 15.67
N LYS A 212 -0.33 -19.90 15.05
CA LYS A 212 0.25 -19.99 13.70
C LYS A 212 -0.73 -19.38 12.70
N PRO A 213 -0.23 -18.82 11.57
CA PRO A 213 -1.08 -18.30 10.51
C PRO A 213 -2.05 -19.35 9.95
N ILE A 214 -3.26 -18.92 9.62
CA ILE A 214 -4.23 -19.73 8.89
C ILE A 214 -3.82 -19.84 7.43
N GLN A 215 -3.30 -18.77 6.85
CA GLN A 215 -2.83 -18.73 5.46
C GLN A 215 -1.60 -19.61 5.27
N LYS A 216 -1.59 -20.41 4.19
CA LYS A 216 -0.53 -21.35 3.85
C LYS A 216 0.13 -20.99 2.51
N PRO A 217 1.44 -21.15 2.33
CA PRO A 217 2.43 -21.64 3.30
C PRO A 217 2.79 -20.59 4.37
N HIS A 218 2.49 -19.32 4.14
CA HIS A 218 2.68 -18.17 5.02
C HIS A 218 1.70 -17.05 4.65
N ILE A 219 1.53 -16.06 5.51
CA ILE A 219 0.80 -14.84 5.18
C ILE A 219 1.57 -14.09 4.08
N PRO A 220 0.93 -13.69 2.96
CA PRO A 220 1.61 -12.94 1.91
C PRO A 220 2.24 -11.65 2.43
N ILE A 221 3.53 -11.48 2.16
CA ILE A 221 4.28 -10.28 2.57
C ILE A 221 4.41 -9.35 1.37
N TRP A 222 3.82 -8.17 1.49
CA TRP A 222 3.91 -7.10 0.51
C TRP A 222 5.04 -6.14 0.87
N ILE A 223 5.68 -5.57 -0.15
CA ILE A 223 6.69 -4.53 0.06
C ILE A 223 6.29 -3.28 -0.74
N GLY A 224 6.24 -2.15 -0.03
CA GLY A 224 5.97 -0.83 -0.62
C GLY A 224 7.25 -0.08 -0.95
N GLY A 225 7.25 0.63 -2.09
CA GLY A 225 8.32 1.52 -2.51
C GLY A 225 9.04 1.10 -3.80
N SER A 226 9.87 2.00 -4.34
CA SER A 226 10.46 1.88 -5.70
C SER A 226 11.96 2.18 -5.79
N GLY A 227 12.60 2.48 -4.66
CA GLY A 227 14.04 2.72 -4.62
C GLY A 227 14.85 1.48 -5.05
N LYS A 228 16.00 1.67 -5.71
CA LYS A 228 16.82 0.56 -6.23
C LYS A 228 17.12 -0.50 -5.17
N LYS A 229 17.47 -0.10 -3.94
CA LYS A 229 17.71 -1.04 -2.83
C LYS A 229 16.43 -1.75 -2.39
N THR A 230 15.30 -1.02 -2.31
CA THR A 230 13.99 -1.59 -1.97
C THR A 230 13.56 -2.65 -2.99
N LEU A 231 13.73 -2.38 -4.29
CA LEU A 231 13.40 -3.35 -5.34
C LEU A 231 14.26 -4.63 -5.28
N LYS A 232 15.49 -4.55 -4.74
CA LYS A 232 16.30 -5.76 -4.46
C LYS A 232 15.66 -6.59 -3.34
N VAL A 233 15.14 -5.94 -2.28
CA VAL A 233 14.43 -6.64 -1.20
C VAL A 233 13.13 -7.26 -1.73
N VAL A 234 12.39 -6.53 -2.59
CA VAL A 234 11.21 -7.08 -3.27
C VAL A 234 11.56 -8.34 -4.06
N ALA A 235 12.60 -8.29 -4.91
CA ALA A 235 13.02 -9.41 -5.76
C ALA A 235 13.45 -10.66 -4.97
N LYS A 236 13.90 -10.48 -3.71
CA LYS A 236 14.34 -11.59 -2.86
C LYS A 236 13.20 -12.19 -2.03
N TYR A 237 12.30 -11.34 -1.50
CA TYR A 237 11.46 -11.77 -0.38
C TYR A 237 9.96 -11.51 -0.56
N ALA A 238 9.53 -10.59 -1.44
CA ALA A 238 8.14 -10.18 -1.51
C ALA A 238 7.24 -11.19 -2.23
N ASP A 239 6.04 -11.40 -1.71
CA ASP A 239 4.95 -12.06 -2.42
C ASP A 239 4.18 -11.06 -3.28
N GLY A 240 4.13 -9.80 -2.84
CA GLY A 240 3.53 -8.69 -3.57
C GLY A 240 4.38 -7.42 -3.52
N TRP A 241 4.38 -6.67 -4.59
CA TRP A 241 4.98 -5.34 -4.66
C TRP A 241 3.88 -4.30 -4.87
N ASN A 242 3.77 -3.35 -3.95
CA ASN A 242 2.81 -2.26 -4.02
C ASN A 242 3.55 -0.95 -4.31
N TYR A 243 3.29 -0.38 -5.48
CA TYR A 243 3.84 0.88 -5.90
C TYR A 243 2.84 1.66 -6.76
N GLY A 244 2.92 2.97 -6.72
CA GLY A 244 2.05 3.84 -7.48
C GLY A 244 2.21 5.29 -7.10
N LEU A 245 1.17 6.11 -7.33
CA LEU A 245 1.24 7.56 -7.26
C LEU A 245 2.38 8.09 -8.13
N CYS A 246 2.48 7.57 -9.36
CA CYS A 246 3.51 7.90 -10.34
C CYS A 246 2.94 7.77 -11.76
N SER A 247 3.67 8.27 -12.76
CA SER A 247 3.28 8.10 -14.15
C SER A 247 3.38 6.63 -14.60
N TYR A 248 2.62 6.27 -15.65
CA TYR A 248 2.72 4.94 -16.26
C TYR A 248 4.15 4.59 -16.69
N ASN A 249 4.87 5.53 -17.31
CA ASN A 249 6.24 5.30 -17.78
C ASN A 249 7.20 5.02 -16.62
N GLU A 250 7.07 5.77 -15.53
CA GLU A 250 7.85 5.54 -14.31
C GLU A 250 7.54 4.16 -13.71
N TYR A 251 6.27 3.79 -13.62
CA TYR A 251 5.88 2.47 -13.13
C TYR A 251 6.49 1.35 -13.99
N ALA A 252 6.41 1.46 -15.33
CA ALA A 252 6.97 0.50 -16.27
C ALA A 252 8.51 0.38 -16.16
N GLU A 253 9.21 1.52 -15.94
CA GLU A 253 10.65 1.53 -15.67
C GLU A 253 10.98 0.73 -14.41
N LYS A 254 10.26 0.97 -13.31
CA LYS A 254 10.50 0.24 -12.04
C LYS A 254 10.22 -1.26 -12.17
N LEU A 255 9.19 -1.64 -12.96
CA LEU A 255 8.95 -3.06 -13.29
C LEU A 255 10.14 -3.69 -14.02
N SER A 256 10.73 -2.98 -14.98
CA SER A 256 11.93 -3.47 -15.71
C SER A 256 13.11 -3.65 -14.77
N VAL A 257 13.33 -2.73 -13.83
CA VAL A 257 14.38 -2.84 -12.81
C VAL A 257 14.13 -4.04 -11.91
N LEU A 258 12.89 -4.24 -11.43
CA LEU A 258 12.50 -5.38 -10.61
C LEU A 258 12.75 -6.71 -11.35
N LYS A 259 12.33 -6.79 -12.61
CA LYS A 259 12.54 -7.98 -13.45
C LYS A 259 14.02 -8.32 -13.60
N ASN A 260 14.86 -7.31 -13.82
CA ASN A 260 16.32 -7.51 -13.91
C ASN A 260 16.91 -8.04 -12.58
N TYR A 261 16.45 -7.56 -11.43
CA TYR A 261 16.91 -8.08 -10.13
C TYR A 261 16.47 -9.52 -9.90
N CYS A 262 15.25 -9.91 -10.26
CA CYS A 262 14.82 -11.31 -10.18
C CYS A 262 15.69 -12.23 -11.03
N HIS A 263 16.06 -11.82 -12.26
CA HIS A 263 16.93 -12.63 -13.13
C HIS A 263 18.38 -12.67 -12.65
N SER A 264 18.91 -11.60 -12.06
CA SER A 264 20.30 -11.53 -11.60
C SER A 264 20.54 -12.33 -10.31
N ASN A 265 19.49 -12.58 -9.53
CA ASN A 265 19.58 -13.31 -8.25
C ASN A 265 19.58 -14.84 -8.42
N ASN A 266 19.59 -15.37 -9.65
CA ASN A 266 19.57 -16.82 -9.94
C ASN A 266 20.78 -17.60 -9.36
N ASN A 267 21.74 -16.93 -8.71
CA ASN A 267 22.96 -17.54 -8.18
C ASN A 267 23.14 -17.38 -6.66
N THR A 268 22.11 -17.01 -5.88
CA THR A 268 22.23 -16.88 -4.43
C THR A 268 21.62 -18.07 -3.69
N GLU A 269 22.22 -18.46 -2.55
CA GLU A 269 21.81 -19.57 -1.68
C GLU A 269 20.35 -19.54 -1.19
N LEU A 270 19.65 -18.43 -1.37
CA LEU A 270 18.27 -18.22 -0.94
C LEU A 270 17.22 -18.42 -2.06
N GLY A 271 17.57 -19.07 -3.16
CA GLY A 271 16.65 -19.38 -4.26
C GLY A 271 16.07 -18.11 -4.91
N SER A 272 16.32 -17.89 -6.21
CA SER A 272 15.75 -16.74 -6.91
C SER A 272 14.24 -16.87 -6.97
N ARG A 273 13.51 -15.81 -6.56
CA ARG A 273 12.08 -15.73 -6.85
C ARG A 273 11.88 -15.50 -8.34
N ASN A 274 10.96 -16.25 -8.93
CA ASN A 274 10.50 -15.97 -10.26
C ASN A 274 9.75 -14.63 -10.27
N TYR A 275 10.10 -13.74 -11.21
CA TYR A 275 9.41 -12.45 -11.36
C TYR A 275 7.89 -12.59 -11.50
N ASP A 276 7.43 -13.68 -12.14
CA ASP A 276 6.01 -13.90 -12.38
C ASP A 276 5.24 -14.29 -11.09
N ASP A 277 5.93 -14.83 -10.09
CA ASP A 277 5.33 -15.19 -8.80
C ASP A 277 5.06 -13.97 -7.90
N ILE A 278 5.72 -12.84 -8.18
CA ILE A 278 5.48 -11.60 -7.44
C ILE A 278 4.20 -10.95 -7.96
N ILE A 279 3.23 -10.71 -7.09
CA ILE A 279 2.04 -9.93 -7.44
C ILE A 279 2.45 -8.46 -7.63
N LYS A 280 2.20 -7.90 -8.82
CA LYS A 280 2.45 -6.49 -9.13
C LYS A 280 1.19 -5.69 -8.88
N ALA A 281 1.20 -4.83 -7.85
CA ALA A 281 0.08 -3.96 -7.54
C ALA A 281 0.37 -2.51 -7.92
N TRP A 282 -0.57 -1.92 -8.65
CA TRP A 282 -0.61 -0.49 -8.87
C TRP A 282 -1.47 0.19 -7.81
N HIS A 283 -0.95 1.25 -7.23
CA HIS A 283 -1.65 2.11 -6.28
C HIS A 283 -1.83 3.51 -6.87
N GLY A 284 -3.07 4.04 -6.87
CA GLY A 284 -3.30 5.35 -7.45
C GLY A 284 -4.61 6.01 -7.04
N ILE A 285 -4.68 7.31 -7.29
CA ILE A 285 -5.88 8.13 -7.11
C ILE A 285 -6.71 8.05 -8.38
N LEU A 286 -8.02 7.85 -8.25
CA LEU A 286 -8.93 7.72 -9.35
C LEU A 286 -10.14 8.65 -9.19
N ILE A 287 -10.40 9.47 -10.22
CA ILE A 287 -11.59 10.32 -10.32
C ILE A 287 -12.45 9.79 -11.46
N LEU A 288 -13.65 9.31 -11.13
CA LEU A 288 -14.57 8.68 -12.08
C LEU A 288 -15.89 9.43 -12.18
N GLY A 289 -16.31 9.77 -13.39
CA GLY A 289 -17.63 10.25 -13.72
C GLY A 289 -18.25 9.42 -14.85
N LEU A 290 -19.57 9.31 -14.91
CA LEU A 290 -20.27 8.58 -15.99
C LEU A 290 -20.02 9.22 -17.35
N ASP A 291 -19.99 10.55 -17.38
CA ASP A 291 -19.72 11.37 -18.55
C ASP A 291 -18.78 12.53 -18.22
N GLU A 292 -18.41 13.29 -19.24
CA GLU A 292 -17.50 14.44 -19.10
C GLU A 292 -18.08 15.58 -18.24
N THR A 293 -19.40 15.68 -18.14
CA THR A 293 -20.06 16.71 -17.32
C THR A 293 -19.98 16.34 -15.83
N GLU A 294 -20.33 15.10 -15.48
CA GLU A 294 -20.19 14.61 -14.11
C GLU A 294 -18.72 14.63 -13.69
N LEU A 295 -17.81 14.23 -14.59
CA LEU A 295 -16.38 14.23 -14.32
C LEU A 295 -15.84 15.64 -14.02
N ARG A 296 -16.23 16.66 -14.79
CA ARG A 296 -15.84 18.06 -14.54
C ARG A 296 -16.35 18.56 -13.19
N ASN A 297 -17.62 18.34 -12.89
CA ASN A 297 -18.22 18.78 -11.63
C ASN A 297 -17.51 18.12 -10.41
N ARG A 298 -17.15 16.84 -10.53
CA ARG A 298 -16.41 16.14 -9.47
C ARG A 298 -15.00 16.66 -9.31
N ASN A 299 -14.31 16.87 -10.43
CA ASN A 299 -12.95 17.37 -10.41
C ASN A 299 -12.87 18.74 -9.73
N THR A 300 -13.75 19.68 -10.06
CA THR A 300 -13.84 20.99 -9.40
C THR A 300 -14.03 20.82 -7.90
N ASN A 301 -14.99 20.01 -7.47
CA ASN A 301 -15.25 19.79 -6.05
C ASN A 301 -14.08 19.15 -5.30
N ILE A 302 -13.33 18.26 -5.96
CA ILE A 302 -12.17 17.58 -5.37
C ILE A 302 -10.96 18.52 -5.31
N SER A 303 -10.70 19.25 -6.39
CA SER A 303 -9.63 20.25 -6.45
C SER A 303 -9.80 21.32 -5.38
N ASP A 304 -11.01 21.90 -5.27
CA ASP A 304 -11.30 22.96 -4.30
C ASP A 304 -11.17 22.50 -2.84
N LYS A 305 -11.53 21.23 -2.57
CA LYS A 305 -11.54 20.71 -1.18
C LYS A 305 -10.25 20.00 -0.78
N LYS A 306 -9.56 19.35 -1.71
CA LYS A 306 -8.42 18.47 -1.42
C LYS A 306 -7.15 18.82 -2.20
N GLY A 307 -7.18 19.83 -3.06
CA GLY A 307 -6.02 20.23 -3.88
C GLY A 307 -5.55 19.16 -4.87
N ILE A 308 -6.41 18.19 -5.20
CA ILE A 308 -6.06 17.09 -6.13
C ILE A 308 -6.52 17.48 -7.52
N GLU A 309 -5.58 17.74 -8.42
CA GLU A 309 -5.86 18.14 -9.79
C GLU A 309 -5.98 16.92 -10.72
N ARG A 310 -6.95 16.99 -11.65
CA ARG A 310 -7.21 15.97 -12.67
C ARG A 310 -5.99 15.63 -13.50
N ASP A 311 -5.26 16.65 -13.90
CA ASP A 311 -4.13 16.51 -14.83
C ASP A 311 -2.81 16.18 -14.13
N SER A 312 -2.87 15.93 -12.81
CA SER A 312 -1.72 15.43 -12.07
C SER A 312 -1.32 14.04 -12.56
N LYS A 313 -0.03 13.82 -12.79
CA LYS A 313 0.54 12.49 -13.09
C LYS A 313 0.25 11.41 -12.02
N LEU A 314 -0.28 11.82 -10.87
CA LEU A 314 -0.66 10.95 -9.74
C LEU A 314 -2.10 10.45 -9.84
N VAL A 315 -2.89 11.01 -10.76
CA VAL A 315 -4.33 10.79 -10.85
C VAL A 315 -4.69 10.18 -12.19
N ILE A 316 -5.53 9.16 -12.19
CA ILE A 316 -6.25 8.70 -13.37
C ILE A 316 -7.67 9.25 -13.28
N ALA A 317 -8.02 10.18 -14.19
CA ALA A 317 -9.35 10.77 -14.24
C ALA A 317 -10.03 10.44 -15.58
N GLY A 318 -11.30 10.04 -15.53
CA GLY A 318 -12.04 9.75 -16.77
C GLY A 318 -13.39 9.11 -16.58
N THR A 319 -14.03 8.85 -17.72
CA THR A 319 -15.25 8.03 -17.81
C THR A 319 -14.90 6.54 -17.67
N PRO A 320 -15.87 5.64 -17.46
CA PRO A 320 -15.63 4.19 -17.40
C PRO A 320 -14.79 3.67 -18.57
N LYS A 321 -15.05 4.14 -19.79
CA LYS A 321 -14.29 3.76 -20.98
C LYS A 321 -12.81 4.16 -20.88
N THR A 322 -12.54 5.35 -20.39
CA THR A 322 -11.15 5.82 -20.17
C THR A 322 -10.45 4.99 -19.10
N ILE A 323 -11.11 4.75 -17.96
CA ILE A 323 -10.54 3.97 -16.86
C ILE A 323 -10.25 2.53 -17.29
N LEU A 324 -11.16 1.88 -18.02
CA LEU A 324 -10.93 0.53 -18.57
C LEU A 324 -9.70 0.49 -19.48
N ARG A 325 -9.51 1.50 -20.34
CA ARG A 325 -8.34 1.59 -21.20
C ARG A 325 -7.05 1.72 -20.38
N GLU A 326 -7.03 2.57 -19.36
CA GLU A 326 -5.84 2.74 -18.52
C GLU A 326 -5.54 1.46 -17.71
N ILE A 327 -6.54 0.80 -17.14
CA ILE A 327 -6.34 -0.49 -16.45
C ILE A 327 -5.76 -1.52 -17.43
N LYS A 328 -6.28 -1.62 -18.65
CA LYS A 328 -5.76 -2.55 -19.68
C LYS A 328 -4.29 -2.28 -19.99
N ARG A 329 -3.86 -1.02 -20.07
CA ARG A 329 -2.43 -0.67 -20.24
C ARG A 329 -1.55 -1.23 -19.12
N TYR A 330 -2.00 -1.14 -17.86
CA TYR A 330 -1.27 -1.71 -16.74
C TYR A 330 -1.29 -3.25 -16.74
N LEU A 331 -2.39 -3.87 -17.16
CA LEU A 331 -2.47 -5.33 -17.34
C LEU A 331 -1.47 -5.83 -18.39
N ASP A 332 -1.25 -5.07 -19.48
CA ASP A 332 -0.31 -5.42 -20.55
C ASP A 332 1.14 -5.49 -20.07
N ILE A 333 1.49 -4.75 -19.02
CA ILE A 333 2.82 -4.79 -18.39
C ILE A 333 2.87 -5.72 -17.15
N GLY A 334 1.81 -6.48 -16.88
CA GLY A 334 1.78 -7.51 -15.85
C GLY A 334 1.26 -7.09 -14.48
N VAL A 335 0.66 -5.91 -14.34
CA VAL A 335 -0.07 -5.53 -13.12
C VAL A 335 -1.35 -6.37 -13.05
N THR A 336 -1.61 -6.97 -11.88
CA THR A 336 -2.80 -7.80 -11.67
C THR A 336 -3.61 -7.40 -10.44
N TYR A 337 -3.12 -6.44 -9.68
CA TYR A 337 -3.77 -5.94 -8.48
C TYR A 337 -3.84 -4.40 -8.52
N PHE A 338 -5.02 -3.85 -8.35
CA PHE A 338 -5.24 -2.40 -8.39
C PHE A 338 -5.79 -1.93 -7.04
N THR A 339 -5.00 -1.16 -6.29
CA THR A 339 -5.45 -0.53 -5.04
C THR A 339 -5.79 0.93 -5.32
N VAL A 340 -7.07 1.23 -5.35
CA VAL A 340 -7.58 2.51 -5.81
C VAL A 340 -8.01 3.40 -4.65
N CYS A 341 -7.50 4.63 -4.60
CA CYS A 341 -7.98 5.68 -3.72
C CYS A 341 -9.01 6.54 -4.43
N PHE A 342 -10.17 6.72 -3.84
CA PHE A 342 -11.23 7.61 -4.32
C PHE A 342 -11.22 8.91 -3.51
N PRO A 343 -10.84 10.05 -4.10
CA PRO A 343 -10.68 11.29 -3.36
C PRO A 343 -12.01 11.95 -2.95
N ASP A 344 -13.15 11.48 -3.47
CA ASP A 344 -14.48 11.93 -3.09
C ASP A 344 -15.00 11.27 -1.78
N LEU A 345 -14.29 10.29 -1.22
CA LEU A 345 -14.66 9.73 0.07
C LEU A 345 -14.70 10.82 1.17
N PRO A 346 -15.68 10.80 2.06
CA PRO A 346 -16.61 9.68 2.35
C PRO A 346 -17.82 9.55 1.41
N ASN A 347 -17.93 10.35 0.34
CA ASN A 347 -18.94 10.13 -0.68
C ASN A 347 -18.55 8.90 -1.51
N SER A 348 -19.40 7.88 -1.55
CA SER A 348 -19.09 6.59 -2.20
C SER A 348 -19.39 6.55 -3.71
N ARG A 349 -19.72 7.67 -4.34
CA ARG A 349 -20.18 7.65 -5.75
C ARG A 349 -19.13 7.09 -6.71
N SER A 350 -17.85 7.53 -6.63
CA SER A 350 -16.78 6.98 -7.47
C SER A 350 -16.53 5.50 -7.18
N LEU A 351 -16.61 5.11 -5.91
CA LEU A 351 -16.47 3.72 -5.47
C LEU A 351 -17.58 2.84 -6.09
N GLN A 352 -18.84 3.29 -6.07
CA GLN A 352 -19.98 2.59 -6.68
C GLN A 352 -19.83 2.46 -8.19
N LEU A 353 -19.53 3.57 -8.88
CA LEU A 353 -19.30 3.59 -10.33
C LEU A 353 -18.14 2.66 -10.74
N PHE A 354 -17.07 2.62 -9.96
CA PHE A 354 -15.96 1.73 -10.24
C PHE A 354 -16.37 0.26 -10.10
N ALA A 355 -17.13 -0.09 -9.08
CA ALA A 355 -17.65 -1.45 -8.92
C ALA A 355 -18.58 -1.84 -10.08
N GLU A 356 -19.52 -0.96 -10.42
CA GLU A 356 -20.53 -1.22 -11.44
C GLU A 356 -19.94 -1.35 -12.85
N HIS A 357 -19.03 -0.45 -13.23
CA HIS A 357 -18.54 -0.37 -14.60
C HIS A 357 -17.17 -1.02 -14.81
N ILE A 358 -16.34 -1.13 -13.78
CA ILE A 358 -14.99 -1.66 -13.92
C ILE A 358 -14.90 -3.07 -13.34
N ILE A 359 -15.23 -3.26 -12.06
CA ILE A 359 -15.13 -4.59 -11.44
C ILE A 359 -16.03 -5.56 -12.17
N ARG A 360 -17.29 -5.20 -12.39
CA ARG A 360 -18.26 -6.06 -13.08
C ARG A 360 -17.81 -6.43 -14.51
N HIS A 361 -17.25 -5.49 -15.29
CA HIS A 361 -16.69 -5.77 -16.62
C HIS A 361 -15.65 -6.90 -16.58
N PHE A 362 -14.69 -6.82 -15.66
CA PHE A 362 -13.66 -7.87 -15.54
C PHE A 362 -14.17 -9.19 -14.94
N ARG A 363 -15.24 -9.17 -14.13
CA ARG A 363 -15.86 -10.39 -13.57
C ARG A 363 -16.73 -11.12 -14.60
N ASN A 364 -17.45 -10.38 -15.47
CA ASN A 364 -18.32 -10.97 -16.48
C ASN A 364 -17.56 -11.43 -17.73
N GLY A 365 -16.31 -11.00 -17.91
CA GLY A 365 -15.49 -11.34 -19.07
C GLY A 365 -15.92 -10.62 -20.36
N GLU A 366 -16.47 -9.40 -20.20
CA GLU A 366 -16.88 -8.50 -21.28
C GLU A 366 -15.70 -7.70 -21.85
#